data_73709984888ec0db95f36397020e46c7
#
_entry.id   73709984888ec0db95f36397020e46c7
#
_cell.length_a   1.000
_cell.length_b   1.000
_cell.length_c   1.000
_cell.angle_alpha   90.00
_cell.angle_beta   90.00
_cell.angle_gamma   90.00
#
_symmetry.space_group_name_H-M   'P 1'
#
loop_
_entity.id
_entity.type
_entity.pdbx_description
1 polymer ?
#
loop_
_entity_poly.entity_id
_entity_poly.type
_entity_poly.pdbx_seq_one_letter_code
_entity_poly.pdbx_strand_id
1 'polypeptide(L)'
;MTSLNNKPGLLPALSLGVLLACLAPLAGSRADDWPHWLGPKRDGASAEKGWLKKWPAAGPPRLWEQNIGGGYSSIIISGGRLILFHRIEDTLHIDSLDAATGKRQWRFSYPTDYEDLYGYDAGPRCAPAVYDGGVYTLGPKGVLHCLALDTGKKKWSIDIRARYKIAPNFFGTGATPLITGGKVFCNLGGI
;
A
#
# COMPACT_ATOMS: atom_id res chain seq x y z
N MET A 1 28.34 3.47 91.41
CA MET A 1 28.67 4.28 90.23
C MET A 1 28.76 3.37 89.04
N THR A 2 27.66 3.18 88.30
CA THR A 2 27.50 2.23 87.23
C THR A 2 27.40 3.05 85.88
N SER A 3 28.41 2.86 85.06
CA SER A 3 28.51 3.48 83.75
C SER A 3 27.68 2.68 82.75
N LEU A 4 26.67 3.31 82.08
CA LEU A 4 25.87 2.76 81.01
C LEU A 4 26.55 3.07 79.71
N ASN A 5 27.01 2.01 79.00
CA ASN A 5 27.64 2.08 77.69
C ASN A 5 26.55 1.91 76.65
N ASN A 6 26.19 3.01 75.95
CA ASN A 6 25.16 3.08 74.91
C ASN A 6 25.84 2.86 73.56
N LYS A 7 25.66 1.72 72.91
CA LYS A 7 26.10 1.46 71.55
C LYS A 7 24.97 1.86 70.56
N PRO A 8 25.23 2.66 69.51
CA PRO A 8 24.23 2.91 68.50
C PRO A 8 24.06 1.70 67.57
N GLY A 9 22.83 1.26 67.44
CA GLY A 9 22.45 0.18 66.53
C GLY A 9 22.53 0.63 65.06
N LEU A 10 23.24 -0.11 64.27
CA LEU A 10 23.21 -0.01 62.79
C LEU A 10 21.84 -0.49 62.28
N LEU A 11 21.11 0.41 61.59
CA LEU A 11 19.95 0.04 60.79
C LEU A 11 20.41 -0.56 59.46
N PRO A 12 19.78 -1.67 58.98
CA PRO A 12 20.13 -2.20 57.70
C PRO A 12 19.59 -1.34 56.58
N ALA A 13 20.45 -0.91 55.65
CA ALA A 13 20.08 -0.23 54.43
C ALA A 13 19.28 -1.17 53.57
N LEU A 14 17.97 -0.87 53.38
CA LEU A 14 17.16 -1.49 52.34
C LEU A 14 17.64 -0.98 51.00
N SER A 15 18.32 -1.83 50.25
CA SER A 15 18.64 -1.61 48.83
C SER A 15 17.36 -1.74 48.03
N LEU A 16 16.79 -0.60 47.61
CA LEU A 16 15.69 -0.52 46.68
C LEU A 16 16.23 -0.85 45.29
N GLY A 17 16.18 -2.14 44.92
CA GLY A 17 16.49 -2.59 43.56
C GLY A 17 15.45 -2.07 42.59
N VAL A 18 15.81 -1.02 41.83
CA VAL A 18 15.00 -0.53 40.69
C VAL A 18 15.05 -1.60 39.61
N LEU A 19 13.96 -2.37 39.48
CA LEU A 19 13.74 -3.28 38.38
C LEU A 19 13.42 -2.46 37.17
N LEU A 20 14.45 -2.11 36.37
CA LEU A 20 14.30 -1.44 35.08
C LEU A 20 13.74 -2.50 34.10
N ALA A 21 12.42 -2.64 34.06
CA ALA A 21 11.76 -3.43 33.05
C ALA A 21 12.07 -2.76 31.69
N CYS A 22 12.98 -3.36 30.92
CA CYS A 22 13.18 -3.04 29.51
C CYS A 22 11.86 -3.32 28.78
N LEU A 23 11.04 -2.28 28.62
CA LEU A 23 9.99 -2.24 27.61
C LEU A 23 10.69 -2.23 26.24
N ALA A 24 11.12 -3.41 25.79
CA ALA A 24 11.46 -3.57 24.39
C ALA A 24 10.20 -3.22 23.60
N PRO A 25 10.24 -2.27 22.65
CA PRO A 25 9.10 -2.06 21.78
C PRO A 25 8.83 -3.39 21.11
N LEU A 26 7.62 -3.92 21.27
CA LEU A 26 7.11 -4.97 20.41
C LEU A 26 7.19 -4.40 19.00
N ALA A 27 8.29 -4.71 18.29
CA ALA A 27 8.37 -4.48 16.85
C ALA A 27 7.26 -5.34 16.28
N GLY A 28 6.09 -4.72 16.11
CA GLY A 28 4.97 -5.34 15.41
C GLY A 28 5.52 -5.82 14.09
N SER A 29 5.40 -7.13 13.82
CA SER A 29 5.74 -7.70 12.52
C SER A 29 4.94 -6.92 11.49
N ARG A 30 5.60 -5.99 10.82
CA ARG A 30 4.99 -5.25 9.72
C ARG A 30 5.03 -6.18 8.52
N ALA A 31 3.88 -6.40 7.89
CA ALA A 31 3.83 -7.15 6.65
C ALA A 31 4.76 -6.53 5.60
N ASP A 32 5.38 -7.36 4.78
CA ASP A 32 6.25 -6.92 3.71
C ASP A 32 5.50 -6.08 2.68
N ASP A 33 6.20 -5.16 2.04
CA ASP A 33 5.64 -4.39 0.94
C ASP A 33 5.29 -5.29 -0.26
N TRP A 34 4.18 -4.96 -0.93
CA TRP A 34 3.74 -5.57 -2.19
C TRP A 34 3.60 -4.48 -3.26
N PRO A 35 4.73 -3.90 -3.75
CA PRO A 35 4.73 -2.64 -4.50
C PRO A 35 4.36 -2.78 -5.98
N HIS A 36 4.21 -4.01 -6.48
CA HIS A 36 3.92 -4.30 -7.89
C HIS A 36 2.92 -5.44 -8.01
N TRP A 37 2.31 -5.57 -9.20
CA TRP A 37 1.64 -6.79 -9.61
C TRP A 37 2.58 -7.99 -9.43
N LEU A 38 2.11 -9.03 -8.77
CA LEU A 38 2.88 -10.22 -8.38
C LEU A 38 4.00 -9.96 -7.34
N GLY A 39 3.96 -8.85 -6.60
CA GLY A 39 4.83 -8.59 -5.45
C GLY A 39 6.23 -8.10 -5.77
N PRO A 40 7.10 -8.01 -4.77
CA PRO A 40 8.41 -7.38 -4.88
C PRO A 40 9.35 -8.06 -5.88
N LYS A 41 9.25 -9.38 -6.01
CA LYS A 41 10.04 -10.17 -6.98
C LYS A 41 9.31 -10.42 -8.29
N ARG A 42 8.03 -10.04 -8.41
CA ARG A 42 7.14 -10.27 -9.55
C ARG A 42 6.94 -11.76 -9.89
N ASP A 43 7.02 -12.62 -8.88
CA ASP A 43 6.85 -14.08 -8.98
C ASP A 43 5.60 -14.59 -8.29
N GLY A 44 4.80 -13.69 -7.68
CA GLY A 44 3.60 -14.03 -6.93
C GLY A 44 3.86 -14.67 -5.58
N ALA A 45 5.12 -14.73 -5.13
CA ALA A 45 5.52 -15.38 -3.89
C ALA A 45 5.82 -14.37 -2.78
N SER A 46 5.31 -14.63 -1.59
CA SER A 46 5.68 -13.89 -0.37
C SER A 46 6.84 -14.60 0.33
N ALA A 47 7.81 -13.81 0.80
CA ALA A 47 8.90 -14.30 1.65
C ALA A 47 8.53 -14.31 3.14
N GLU A 48 7.36 -13.81 3.50
CA GLU A 48 6.89 -13.76 4.88
C GLU A 48 6.82 -15.16 5.51
N LYS A 49 7.10 -15.22 6.81
CA LYS A 49 7.07 -16.44 7.63
C LYS A 49 6.11 -16.25 8.80
N GLY A 50 5.77 -17.36 9.45
CA GLY A 50 4.93 -17.30 10.63
C GLY A 50 3.43 -17.27 10.33
N TRP A 51 3.03 -17.60 9.11
CA TRP A 51 1.61 -17.73 8.73
C TRP A 51 0.87 -18.67 9.66
N LEU A 52 -0.35 -18.30 10.03
CA LEU A 52 -1.24 -19.19 10.76
C LEU A 52 -1.53 -20.44 9.93
N LYS A 53 -1.17 -21.61 10.45
CA LYS A 53 -1.49 -22.90 9.81
C LYS A 53 -2.98 -23.21 9.84
N LYS A 54 -3.70 -22.64 10.80
CA LYS A 54 -5.15 -22.82 10.97
C LYS A 54 -5.77 -21.51 11.42
N TRP A 55 -6.77 -21.06 10.71
CA TRP A 55 -7.57 -19.90 11.08
C TRP A 55 -8.56 -20.25 12.20
N PRO A 56 -8.91 -19.29 13.09
CA PRO A 56 -10.05 -19.44 13.99
C PRO A 56 -11.32 -19.77 13.21
N ALA A 57 -12.29 -20.44 13.85
CA ALA A 57 -13.55 -20.80 13.21
C ALA A 57 -14.32 -19.57 12.64
N ALA A 58 -14.17 -18.41 13.29
CA ALA A 58 -14.73 -17.13 12.84
C ALA A 58 -13.92 -16.45 11.71
N GLY A 59 -12.84 -17.07 11.23
CA GLY A 59 -11.90 -16.45 10.28
C GLY A 59 -10.94 -15.46 10.93
N PRO A 60 -10.14 -14.75 10.12
CA PRO A 60 -9.27 -13.68 10.61
C PRO A 60 -10.08 -12.49 11.10
N PRO A 61 -9.62 -11.76 12.14
CA PRO A 61 -10.30 -10.55 12.57
C PRO A 61 -10.25 -9.48 11.48
N ARG A 62 -11.39 -8.85 11.21
CA ARG A 62 -11.45 -7.69 10.31
C ARG A 62 -10.90 -6.47 11.05
N LEU A 63 -9.85 -5.86 10.53
CA LEU A 63 -9.25 -4.66 11.10
C LEU A 63 -10.02 -3.41 10.69
N TRP A 64 -10.38 -3.31 9.41
CA TRP A 64 -11.17 -2.22 8.85
C TRP A 64 -11.84 -2.66 7.53
N GLU A 65 -12.76 -1.85 7.07
CA GLU A 65 -13.50 -2.05 5.81
C GLU A 65 -13.71 -0.69 5.14
N GLN A 66 -13.67 -0.67 3.80
CA GLN A 66 -13.85 0.53 3.00
C GLN A 66 -14.73 0.24 1.79
N ASN A 67 -15.75 1.08 1.56
CA ASN A 67 -16.48 1.06 0.31
C ASN A 67 -15.64 1.71 -0.79
N ILE A 68 -15.51 1.03 -1.93
CA ILE A 68 -14.74 1.48 -3.07
C ILE A 68 -15.61 1.51 -4.33
N GLY A 69 -15.14 2.19 -5.37
CA GLY A 69 -15.76 2.17 -6.69
C GLY A 69 -15.39 0.93 -7.50
N GLY A 70 -15.87 0.87 -8.75
CA GLY A 70 -15.65 -0.23 -9.67
C GLY A 70 -14.22 -0.31 -10.22
N GLY A 71 -13.91 -1.47 -10.82
CA GLY A 71 -12.65 -1.76 -11.51
C GLY A 71 -12.09 -3.14 -11.19
N TYR A 72 -11.09 -3.52 -11.99
CA TYR A 72 -10.37 -4.80 -11.85
C TYR A 72 -8.92 -4.60 -11.38
N SER A 73 -8.59 -3.39 -10.94
CA SER A 73 -7.26 -3.07 -10.45
C SER A 73 -6.96 -3.79 -9.14
N SER A 74 -5.82 -4.45 -9.06
CA SER A 74 -5.33 -4.96 -7.77
C SER A 74 -4.82 -3.82 -6.91
N ILE A 75 -4.92 -3.98 -5.61
CA ILE A 75 -4.26 -3.10 -4.64
C ILE A 75 -2.77 -3.41 -4.58
N ILE A 76 -1.98 -2.42 -4.20
CA ILE A 76 -0.57 -2.59 -3.84
C ILE A 76 -0.28 -1.94 -2.50
N ILE A 77 0.78 -2.41 -1.83
CA ILE A 77 1.20 -1.89 -0.52
C ILE A 77 2.67 -1.49 -0.60
N SER A 78 2.97 -0.28 -0.17
CA SER A 78 4.34 0.21 -0.07
C SER A 78 4.50 1.25 1.03
N GLY A 79 5.49 1.07 1.89
CA GLY A 79 5.78 1.96 2.99
C GLY A 79 4.62 2.13 3.98
N GLY A 80 3.79 1.08 4.19
CA GLY A 80 2.59 1.11 5.02
C GLY A 80 1.42 1.86 4.40
N ARG A 81 1.47 2.16 3.11
CA ARG A 81 0.39 2.73 2.31
C ARG A 81 -0.23 1.67 1.43
N LEU A 82 -1.56 1.60 1.43
CA LEU A 82 -2.32 0.84 0.46
C LEU A 82 -2.73 1.78 -0.67
N ILE A 83 -2.33 1.47 -1.89
CA ILE A 83 -2.70 2.23 -3.08
C ILE A 83 -3.81 1.50 -3.79
N LEU A 84 -4.93 2.19 -3.96
CA LEU A 84 -6.14 1.71 -4.62
C LEU A 84 -6.42 2.55 -5.85
N PHE A 85 -6.71 1.91 -6.99
CA PHE A 85 -7.12 2.56 -8.22
C PHE A 85 -8.52 2.05 -8.60
N HIS A 86 -9.51 2.94 -8.61
CA HIS A 86 -10.92 2.59 -8.82
C HIS A 86 -11.68 3.71 -9.54
N ARG A 87 -12.92 3.44 -9.97
CA ARG A 87 -13.82 4.41 -10.61
C ARG A 87 -15.06 4.64 -9.77
N ILE A 88 -15.43 5.89 -9.61
CA ILE A 88 -16.75 6.30 -9.09
C ILE A 88 -17.36 7.19 -10.17
N GLU A 89 -18.51 6.80 -10.68
CA GLU A 89 -19.18 7.50 -11.80
C GLU A 89 -18.20 7.71 -12.98
N ASP A 90 -18.07 8.93 -13.47
CA ASP A 90 -17.17 9.28 -14.58
C ASP A 90 -15.80 9.78 -14.12
N THR A 91 -15.35 9.33 -12.96
CA THR A 91 -14.08 9.76 -12.37
C THR A 91 -13.25 8.58 -11.91
N LEU A 92 -12.00 8.54 -12.35
CA LEU A 92 -10.98 7.61 -11.87
C LEU A 92 -10.28 8.21 -10.65
N HIS A 93 -10.15 7.40 -9.61
CA HIS A 93 -9.55 7.78 -8.33
C HIS A 93 -8.35 6.89 -8.01
N ILE A 94 -7.25 7.52 -7.64
CA ILE A 94 -6.12 6.86 -7.01
C ILE A 94 -6.09 7.32 -5.56
N ASP A 95 -6.35 6.39 -4.64
CA ASP A 95 -6.33 6.64 -3.21
C ASP A 95 -5.08 6.04 -2.58
N SER A 96 -4.49 6.77 -1.66
CA SER A 96 -3.57 6.22 -0.67
C SER A 96 -4.26 6.13 0.67
N LEU A 97 -4.33 4.92 1.20
CA LEU A 97 -4.87 4.65 2.52
C LEU A 97 -3.72 4.21 3.44
N ASP A 98 -3.83 4.53 4.70
CA ASP A 98 -3.00 3.88 5.73
C ASP A 98 -3.37 2.40 5.79
N ALA A 99 -2.41 1.51 5.56
CA ALA A 99 -2.69 0.08 5.42
C ALA A 99 -3.20 -0.57 6.73
N ALA A 100 -2.86 -0.01 7.89
CA ALA A 100 -3.28 -0.53 9.18
C ALA A 100 -4.68 -0.08 9.59
N THR A 101 -5.09 1.12 9.19
CA THR A 101 -6.34 1.76 9.67
C THR A 101 -7.38 1.99 8.59
N GLY A 102 -7.03 1.88 7.31
CA GLY A 102 -7.89 2.22 6.18
C GLY A 102 -8.13 3.73 6.00
N LYS A 103 -7.52 4.59 6.83
CA LYS A 103 -7.69 6.04 6.73
C LYS A 103 -7.04 6.59 5.47
N ARG A 104 -7.84 7.32 4.65
CA ARG A 104 -7.32 7.95 3.43
C ARG A 104 -6.34 9.06 3.77
N GLN A 105 -5.15 8.98 3.19
CA GLN A 105 -4.05 9.95 3.33
C GLN A 105 -4.09 11.00 2.22
N TRP A 106 -4.33 10.56 0.98
CA TRP A 106 -4.56 11.44 -0.16
C TRP A 106 -5.41 10.76 -1.24
N ARG A 107 -5.97 11.57 -2.13
CA ARG A 107 -6.68 11.15 -3.35
C ARG A 107 -6.22 12.01 -4.52
N PHE A 108 -5.92 11.36 -5.63
CA PHE A 108 -5.79 12.00 -6.94
C PHE A 108 -6.94 11.52 -7.82
N SER A 109 -7.54 12.44 -8.59
CA SER A 109 -8.71 12.13 -9.41
C SER A 109 -8.60 12.76 -10.78
N TYR A 110 -9.14 12.09 -11.79
CA TYR A 110 -9.27 12.64 -13.14
C TYR A 110 -10.48 12.02 -13.85
N PRO A 111 -11.10 12.77 -14.79
CA PRO A 111 -12.30 12.31 -15.48
C PRO A 111 -11.98 11.18 -16.47
N THR A 112 -12.97 10.36 -16.77
CA THR A 112 -12.94 9.32 -17.79
C THR A 112 -14.32 9.17 -18.43
N ASP A 113 -14.34 9.04 -19.74
CA ASP A 113 -15.48 8.67 -20.56
C ASP A 113 -15.30 7.26 -21.15
N TYR A 114 -14.45 6.43 -20.51
CA TYR A 114 -14.28 5.05 -20.95
C TYR A 114 -15.55 4.26 -20.66
N GLU A 115 -16.03 3.56 -21.67
CA GLU A 115 -17.12 2.60 -21.57
C GLU A 115 -16.62 1.23 -22.04
N ASP A 116 -17.02 0.18 -21.32
CA ASP A 116 -16.76 -1.18 -21.77
C ASP A 116 -17.84 -1.59 -22.77
N LEU A 117 -17.42 -2.02 -23.95
CA LEU A 117 -18.33 -2.36 -25.06
C LEU A 117 -19.24 -3.56 -24.78
N TYR A 118 -18.92 -4.38 -23.79
CA TYR A 118 -19.69 -5.57 -23.40
C TYR A 118 -20.48 -5.38 -22.11
N GLY A 119 -20.47 -4.18 -21.53
CA GLY A 119 -21.16 -3.91 -20.29
C GLY A 119 -20.48 -4.48 -19.05
N TYR A 120 -19.18 -4.82 -19.14
CA TYR A 120 -18.38 -5.10 -17.97
C TYR A 120 -18.05 -3.81 -17.21
N ASP A 121 -17.42 -3.94 -16.05
CA ASP A 121 -17.01 -2.77 -15.27
C ASP A 121 -16.04 -1.88 -16.08
N ALA A 122 -16.36 -0.59 -16.17
CA ALA A 122 -15.59 0.40 -16.90
C ALA A 122 -14.48 1.08 -16.05
N GLY A 123 -14.18 0.54 -14.89
CA GLY A 123 -13.08 1.00 -14.06
C GLY A 123 -11.69 0.55 -14.55
N PRO A 124 -10.63 0.90 -13.81
CA PRO A 124 -9.27 0.58 -14.19
C PRO A 124 -9.01 -0.94 -14.15
N ARG A 125 -8.13 -1.41 -15.03
CA ARG A 125 -7.77 -2.82 -15.17
C ARG A 125 -6.31 -3.08 -14.76
N CYS A 126 -5.48 -2.04 -14.76
CA CYS A 126 -4.06 -2.14 -14.41
C CYS A 126 -3.87 -1.97 -12.92
N ALA A 127 -3.07 -2.82 -12.30
CA ALA A 127 -2.61 -2.56 -10.94
C ALA A 127 -1.72 -1.31 -10.92
N PRO A 128 -1.74 -0.48 -9.86
CA PRO A 128 -0.71 0.50 -9.63
C PRO A 128 0.67 -0.17 -9.49
N ALA A 129 1.74 0.61 -9.67
CA ALA A 129 3.09 0.19 -9.33
C ALA A 129 3.80 1.30 -8.56
N VAL A 130 4.60 0.94 -7.56
CA VAL A 130 5.43 1.89 -6.81
C VAL A 130 6.90 1.65 -7.14
N TYR A 131 7.60 2.72 -7.47
CA TYR A 131 9.02 2.69 -7.71
C TYR A 131 9.62 4.07 -7.41
N ASP A 132 10.70 4.12 -6.65
CA ASP A 132 11.46 5.34 -6.32
C ASP A 132 10.57 6.53 -5.91
N GLY A 133 9.71 6.32 -4.90
CA GLY A 133 8.79 7.34 -4.39
C GLY A 133 7.74 7.84 -5.40
N GLY A 134 7.54 7.11 -6.49
CA GLY A 134 6.50 7.36 -7.50
C GLY A 134 5.43 6.27 -7.49
N VAL A 135 4.17 6.67 -7.62
CA VAL A 135 3.02 5.80 -7.91
C VAL A 135 2.69 5.92 -9.38
N TYR A 136 2.74 4.82 -10.09
CA TYR A 136 2.46 4.75 -11.52
C TYR A 136 1.13 4.05 -11.76
N THR A 137 0.22 4.70 -12.48
CA THR A 137 -1.10 4.16 -12.81
C THR A 137 -1.39 4.34 -14.29
N LEU A 138 -1.92 3.31 -14.93
CA LEU A 138 -2.31 3.36 -16.34
C LEU A 138 -3.83 3.15 -16.42
N GLY A 139 -4.54 4.19 -16.84
CA GLY A 139 -5.99 4.17 -16.96
C GLY A 139 -6.47 3.42 -18.21
N PRO A 140 -7.77 3.06 -18.28
CA PRO A 140 -8.32 2.23 -19.35
C PRO A 140 -8.21 2.90 -20.74
N LYS A 141 -8.13 4.21 -20.81
CA LYS A 141 -7.89 4.97 -22.06
C LYS A 141 -6.41 5.15 -22.41
N GLY A 142 -5.49 4.57 -21.64
CA GLY A 142 -4.05 4.65 -21.91
C GLY A 142 -3.36 5.90 -21.39
N VAL A 143 -3.97 6.61 -20.43
CA VAL A 143 -3.33 7.73 -19.75
C VAL A 143 -2.51 7.19 -18.60
N LEU A 144 -1.20 7.39 -18.67
CA LEU A 144 -0.24 7.04 -17.64
C LEU A 144 0.04 8.24 -16.75
N HIS A 145 -0.09 8.06 -15.45
CA HIS A 145 0.27 9.05 -14.44
C HIS A 145 1.44 8.57 -13.59
N CYS A 146 2.29 9.51 -13.20
CA CYS A 146 3.23 9.35 -12.10
C CYS A 146 2.89 10.37 -11.03
N LEU A 147 2.59 9.87 -9.82
CA LEU A 147 2.25 10.67 -8.65
C LEU A 147 3.34 10.50 -7.59
N ALA A 148 3.51 11.49 -6.72
CA ALA A 148 4.35 11.34 -5.53
C ALA A 148 3.67 10.40 -4.53
N LEU A 149 4.37 9.37 -4.04
CA LEU A 149 3.82 8.34 -3.15
C LEU A 149 3.30 8.93 -1.82
N ASP A 150 3.97 9.94 -1.29
CA ASP A 150 3.67 10.54 0.01
C ASP A 150 2.53 11.56 -0.03
N THR A 151 2.31 12.24 -1.16
CA THR A 151 1.38 13.37 -1.26
C THR A 151 0.30 13.21 -2.33
N GLY A 152 0.42 12.26 -3.24
CA GLY A 152 -0.47 12.13 -4.40
C GLY A 152 -0.32 13.25 -5.44
N LYS A 153 0.63 14.18 -5.27
CA LYS A 153 0.87 15.24 -6.24
C LYS A 153 1.34 14.65 -7.58
N LYS A 154 0.71 15.08 -8.67
CA LYS A 154 1.10 14.66 -10.00
C LYS A 154 2.50 15.17 -10.35
N LYS A 155 3.43 14.25 -10.58
CA LYS A 155 4.78 14.55 -11.08
C LYS A 155 4.72 14.78 -12.58
N TRP A 156 4.07 13.89 -13.32
CA TRP A 156 3.82 13.99 -14.76
C TRP A 156 2.70 13.05 -15.20
N SER A 157 2.21 13.25 -16.41
CA SER A 157 1.28 12.34 -17.09
C SER A 157 1.51 12.35 -18.58
N ILE A 158 1.14 11.26 -19.24
CA ILE A 158 1.20 11.12 -20.69
C ILE A 158 0.00 10.30 -21.17
N ASP A 159 -0.70 10.80 -22.18
CA ASP A 159 -1.62 10.00 -22.96
C ASP A 159 -0.81 9.22 -24.00
N ILE A 160 -0.52 7.96 -23.69
CA ILE A 160 0.33 7.12 -24.53
C ILE A 160 -0.38 6.79 -25.85
N ARG A 161 -1.70 6.57 -25.82
CA ARG A 161 -2.46 6.22 -27.01
C ARG A 161 -2.53 7.39 -27.99
N ALA A 162 -2.82 8.59 -27.50
CA ALA A 162 -2.82 9.79 -28.34
C ALA A 162 -1.42 10.06 -28.90
N ARG A 163 -0.38 9.97 -28.06
CA ARG A 163 1.00 10.23 -28.47
C ARG A 163 1.51 9.30 -29.56
N TYR A 164 1.19 8.02 -29.49
CA TYR A 164 1.69 7.00 -30.41
C TYR A 164 0.64 6.53 -31.41
N LYS A 165 -0.53 7.19 -31.48
CA LYS A 165 -1.65 6.89 -32.38
C LYS A 165 -2.12 5.42 -32.28
N ILE A 166 -2.14 4.88 -31.07
CA ILE A 166 -2.54 3.48 -30.81
C ILE A 166 -4.08 3.41 -30.83
N ALA A 167 -4.63 2.52 -31.63
CA ALA A 167 -6.07 2.30 -31.71
C ALA A 167 -6.65 1.85 -30.37
N PRO A 168 -7.93 2.17 -30.04
CA PRO A 168 -8.59 1.65 -28.86
C PRO A 168 -8.56 0.12 -28.81
N ASN A 169 -8.14 -0.44 -27.67
CA ASN A 169 -8.30 -1.86 -27.42
C ASN A 169 -9.74 -2.17 -27.05
N PHE A 170 -10.14 -3.38 -27.32
CA PHE A 170 -11.47 -3.89 -27.11
C PHE A 170 -11.94 -3.75 -25.66
N PHE A 171 -11.06 -4.11 -24.70
CA PHE A 171 -11.31 -4.03 -23.26
C PHE A 171 -10.55 -2.89 -22.57
N GLY A 172 -10.18 -1.84 -23.30
CA GLY A 172 -9.32 -0.79 -22.77
C GLY A 172 -7.90 -1.27 -22.49
N THR A 173 -7.14 -0.47 -21.76
CA THR A 173 -5.75 -0.77 -21.41
C THR A 173 -5.70 -1.59 -20.11
N GLY A 174 -5.16 -2.82 -20.17
CA GLY A 174 -5.14 -3.77 -19.07
C GLY A 174 -3.74 -4.17 -18.56
N ALA A 175 -2.66 -3.73 -19.23
CA ALA A 175 -1.31 -4.09 -18.83
C ALA A 175 -0.78 -3.20 -17.71
N THR A 176 -0.38 -3.79 -16.59
CA THR A 176 0.28 -3.06 -15.50
C THR A 176 1.63 -2.52 -15.95
N PRO A 177 1.94 -1.24 -15.69
CA PRO A 177 3.24 -0.67 -16.01
C PRO A 177 4.38 -1.41 -15.29
N LEU A 178 5.45 -1.75 -16.03
CA LEU A 178 6.68 -2.28 -15.47
C LEU A 178 7.70 -1.14 -15.35
N ILE A 179 8.17 -0.88 -14.13
CA ILE A 179 9.19 0.12 -13.87
C ILE A 179 10.47 -0.58 -13.45
N THR A 180 11.56 -0.31 -14.16
CA THR A 180 12.87 -0.85 -13.86
C THR A 180 13.98 0.00 -14.50
N GLY A 181 15.13 0.16 -13.84
CA GLY A 181 16.25 0.95 -14.35
C GLY A 181 15.88 2.39 -14.73
N GLY A 182 14.97 3.03 -14.01
CA GLY A 182 14.50 4.39 -14.30
C GLY A 182 13.63 4.51 -15.57
N LYS A 183 13.19 3.40 -16.15
CA LYS A 183 12.35 3.35 -17.35
C LYS A 183 10.98 2.76 -17.02
N VAL A 184 9.95 3.22 -17.74
CA VAL A 184 8.59 2.68 -17.66
C VAL A 184 8.28 1.93 -18.95
N PHE A 185 7.87 0.69 -18.82
CA PHE A 185 7.45 -0.16 -19.93
C PHE A 185 5.94 -0.38 -19.83
N CYS A 186 5.23 -0.08 -20.90
CA CYS A 186 3.78 -0.30 -21.01
C CYS A 186 3.48 -1.11 -22.27
N ASN A 187 2.73 -2.20 -22.11
CA ASN A 187 2.18 -2.92 -23.25
C ASN A 187 0.75 -2.41 -23.50
N LEU A 188 0.53 -1.74 -24.61
CA LEU A 188 -0.78 -1.17 -24.98
C LEU A 188 -1.43 -1.90 -26.15
N GLY A 189 -0.82 -3.00 -26.59
CA GLY A 189 -1.13 -3.61 -27.87
C GLY A 189 -0.46 -2.82 -29.02
N GLY A 190 -0.44 -3.42 -30.16
CA GLY A 190 0.06 -2.89 -31.40
C GLY A 190 -0.64 -3.58 -32.56
N ILE A 191 -0.54 -3.01 -33.73
CA ILE A 191 -0.92 -3.62 -34.99
C ILE A 191 0.22 -4.51 -35.42
#